data_bcfe3d49e99ba52ed6c334072c4af831
#
_entry.id   bcfe3d49e99ba52ed6c334072c4af831
#
_cell.length_a   1.000
_cell.length_b   1.000
_cell.length_c   1.000
_cell.angle_alpha   90.00
_cell.angle_beta   90.00
_cell.angle_gamma   90.00
#
_symmetry.space_group_name_H-M   'P 1'
#
loop_
_entity.id
_entity.type
_entity.pdbx_description
1 polymer ?
#
loop_
_entity_poly.entity_id
_entity_poly.type
_entity_poly.pdbx_seq_one_letter_code
_entity_poly.pdbx_strand_id
1 'polypeptide(L)'
;MPSHEPPDLNPTHDIAFLSHAVFDAMAAFGAAVRDQNGALLSLSVSQTPAGHHVRARLADMAPEDARRLTDALARRGDVAFAAVEHVIWRRGQ
;
A
#
# COMPACT_ATOMS: atom_id res chain seq x y z
N MET A 1 -30.07 -12.29 5.72
CA MET A 1 -29.50 -11.92 5.97
C MET A 1 -28.71 -11.62 6.02
N PRO A 2 -28.39 -11.53 5.92
CA PRO A 2 -27.39 -11.43 5.92
C PRO A 2 -26.48 -10.92 6.35
N SER A 3 -25.82 -10.76 6.46
CA SER A 3 -25.03 -10.25 6.76
C SER A 3 -24.41 -9.74 7.23
N HIS A 4 -23.97 -9.86 7.37
CA HIS A 4 -23.23 -9.40 7.79
C HIS A 4 -22.31 -8.62 8.05
N GLU A 5 -21.56 -8.50 7.40
CA GLU A 5 -20.52 -7.65 7.81
C GLU A 5 -20.89 -6.23 7.58
N PRO A 6 -20.48 -5.28 8.47
CA PRO A 6 -20.89 -3.90 8.30
C PRO A 6 -20.29 -3.33 7.01
N PRO A 7 -21.11 -2.91 6.07
CA PRO A 7 -20.55 -2.37 4.83
C PRO A 7 -19.89 -1.01 4.99
N ASP A 8 -20.07 -0.35 6.14
CA ASP A 8 -19.44 0.94 6.38
C ASP A 8 -18.07 0.82 7.03
N LEU A 9 -17.60 -0.39 7.31
CA LEU A 9 -16.24 -0.62 7.77
C LEU A 9 -15.45 -1.21 6.62
N ASN A 10 -14.59 -0.38 6.07
CA ASN A 10 -13.88 -0.77 4.87
C ASN A 10 -12.43 -0.34 5.02
N PRO A 11 -11.60 -1.21 5.60
CA PRO A 11 -10.20 -0.82 5.84
C PRO A 11 -9.45 -0.60 4.54
N THR A 12 -8.68 0.46 4.52
CA THR A 12 -7.73 0.72 3.45
C THR A 12 -6.35 0.85 4.06
N HIS A 13 -5.34 0.73 3.22
CA HIS A 13 -3.96 0.78 3.66
C HIS A 13 -3.22 1.81 2.83
N ASP A 14 -2.67 2.80 3.48
CA ASP A 14 -1.84 3.80 2.83
C ASP A 14 -0.39 3.36 2.97
N ILE A 15 0.26 3.08 1.85
CA ILE A 15 1.64 2.65 1.84
C ILE A 15 2.47 3.75 1.20
N ALA A 16 3.56 4.10 1.85
CA ALA A 16 4.50 5.09 1.33
C ALA A 16 5.89 4.49 1.32
N PHE A 17 6.64 4.73 0.25
CA PHE A 17 8.03 4.32 0.23
C PHE A 17 8.84 5.30 -0.61
N LEU A 18 10.15 5.31 -0.36
CA LEU A 18 11.09 6.14 -1.09
C LEU A 18 12.09 5.23 -1.77
N SER A 19 12.25 5.39 -3.07
CA SER A 19 13.15 4.52 -3.86
C SER A 19 14.01 5.37 -4.78
N HIS A 20 15.27 4.96 -4.91
CA HIS A 20 16.16 5.56 -5.90
C HIS A 20 16.14 4.78 -7.22
N ALA A 21 15.33 3.74 -7.32
CA ALA A 21 15.11 2.97 -8.55
C ALA A 21 13.61 2.69 -8.66
N VAL A 22 12.84 3.74 -8.93
CA VAL A 22 11.39 3.71 -8.76
C VAL A 22 10.72 2.69 -9.67
N PHE A 23 11.22 2.51 -10.89
CA PHE A 23 10.57 1.57 -11.81
C PHE A 23 10.71 0.13 -11.31
N ASP A 24 11.88 -0.23 -10.79
CA ASP A 24 12.07 -1.56 -10.24
C ASP A 24 11.25 -1.76 -8.97
N ALA A 25 11.21 -0.77 -8.10
CA ALA A 25 10.43 -0.85 -6.87
C ALA A 25 8.94 -0.92 -7.18
N MET A 26 8.47 -0.16 -8.16
CA MET A 26 7.06 -0.17 -8.55
C MET A 26 6.66 -1.52 -9.17
N ALA A 27 7.55 -2.13 -9.94
CA ALA A 27 7.28 -3.45 -10.51
C ALA A 27 7.10 -4.48 -9.39
N ALA A 28 7.98 -4.44 -8.39
CA ALA A 28 7.88 -5.36 -7.26
C ALA A 28 6.61 -5.09 -6.44
N PHE A 29 6.31 -3.81 -6.23
CA PHE A 29 5.11 -3.41 -5.50
C PHE A 29 3.85 -3.90 -6.21
N GLY A 30 3.75 -3.65 -7.51
CA GLY A 30 2.59 -4.05 -8.29
C GLY A 30 2.39 -5.56 -8.30
N ALA A 31 3.48 -6.32 -8.43
CA ALA A 31 3.40 -7.77 -8.40
C ALA A 31 2.90 -8.26 -7.04
N ALA A 32 3.40 -7.67 -5.96
CA ALA A 32 2.99 -8.06 -4.61
C ALA A 32 1.53 -7.75 -4.36
N VAL A 33 1.05 -6.57 -4.81
CA VAL A 33 -0.36 -6.22 -4.66
C VAL A 33 -1.24 -7.23 -5.41
N ARG A 34 -0.84 -7.57 -6.62
CA ARG A 34 -1.61 -8.53 -7.42
C ARG A 34 -1.62 -9.90 -6.76
N ASP A 35 -0.49 -10.34 -6.22
CA ASP A 35 -0.40 -11.64 -5.56
C ASP A 35 -1.28 -11.72 -4.33
N GLN A 36 -1.52 -10.59 -3.66
CA GLN A 36 -2.37 -10.54 -2.49
C GLN A 36 -3.82 -10.22 -2.84
N ASN A 37 -4.14 -10.12 -4.12
CA ASN A 37 -5.47 -9.76 -4.59
C ASN A 37 -5.93 -8.40 -4.06
N GLY A 38 -4.98 -7.50 -3.84
CA GLY A 38 -5.31 -6.16 -3.40
C GLY A 38 -5.82 -5.31 -4.55
N ALA A 39 -6.54 -4.26 -4.20
CA ALA A 39 -7.05 -3.30 -5.17
C ALA A 39 -6.35 -1.97 -4.97
N LEU A 40 -5.81 -1.42 -6.04
CA LEU A 40 -5.17 -0.11 -5.99
C LEU A 40 -6.22 0.97 -6.17
N LEU A 41 -6.36 1.82 -5.18
CA LEU A 41 -7.33 2.91 -5.21
C LEU A 41 -6.71 4.21 -5.71
N SER A 42 -5.47 4.47 -5.33
CA SER A 42 -4.79 5.68 -5.77
C SER A 42 -3.28 5.46 -5.71
N LEU A 43 -2.60 6.23 -6.53
CA LEU A 43 -1.14 6.14 -6.62
C LEU A 43 -0.60 7.51 -6.98
N SER A 44 0.40 7.96 -6.25
CA SER A 44 1.09 9.20 -6.61
C SER A 44 2.59 8.99 -6.44
N VAL A 45 3.34 9.62 -7.32
CA VAL A 45 4.79 9.52 -7.33
C VAL A 45 5.32 10.94 -7.46
N SER A 46 6.24 11.32 -6.60
CA SER A 46 6.88 12.62 -6.70
C SER A 46 8.39 12.47 -6.58
N GLN A 47 9.10 13.26 -7.36
CA GLN A 47 10.55 13.24 -7.36
C GLN A 47 11.07 14.11 -6.21
N THR A 48 12.08 13.60 -5.50
CA THR A 48 12.74 14.32 -4.43
C THR A 48 14.25 14.24 -4.66
N PRO A 49 15.04 15.02 -3.94
CA PRO A 49 16.50 14.90 -4.06
C PRO A 49 17.03 13.51 -3.70
N ALA A 50 16.31 12.77 -2.85
CA ALA A 50 16.74 11.45 -2.39
C ALA A 50 16.21 10.32 -3.26
N GLY A 51 15.35 10.61 -4.24
CA GLY A 51 14.76 9.60 -5.10
C GLY A 51 13.31 9.92 -5.36
N HIS A 52 12.49 8.88 -5.55
CA HIS A 52 11.07 9.06 -5.80
C HIS A 52 10.27 8.60 -4.59
N HIS A 53 9.39 9.48 -4.14
CA HIS A 53 8.47 9.17 -3.06
C HIS A 53 7.16 8.67 -3.67
N VAL A 54 6.75 7.48 -3.25
CA VAL A 54 5.56 6.83 -3.78
C VAL A 54 4.55 6.70 -2.66
N ARG A 55 3.31 7.06 -2.94
CA ARG A 55 2.20 6.87 -2.02
C ARG A 55 1.11 6.11 -2.75
N ALA A 56 0.61 5.06 -2.12
CA ALA A 56 -0.43 4.22 -2.71
C ALA A 56 -1.49 3.93 -1.66
N ARG A 57 -2.73 3.91 -2.09
CA ARG A 57 -3.83 3.48 -1.24
C ARG A 57 -4.38 2.19 -1.78
N LEU A 58 -4.47 1.19 -0.91
CA LEU A 58 -4.92 -0.15 -1.27
C LEU A 58 -6.16 -0.52 -0.49
N ALA A 59 -6.99 -1.34 -1.09
CA ALA A 59 -8.17 -1.93 -0.46
C ALA A 59 -8.14 -3.43 -0.68
N ASP A 60 -9.07 -4.13 -0.04
CA ASP A 60 -9.29 -5.58 -0.24
C ASP A 60 -8.06 -6.41 0.11
N MET A 61 -7.33 -5.98 1.13
CA MET A 61 -6.13 -6.65 1.59
C MET A 61 -6.15 -6.70 3.11
N ALA A 62 -5.79 -7.83 3.69
CA ALA A 62 -5.72 -7.96 5.14
C ALA A 62 -4.58 -7.10 5.69
N PRO A 63 -4.73 -6.53 6.90
CA PRO A 63 -3.68 -5.69 7.46
C PRO A 63 -2.32 -6.38 7.55
N GLU A 64 -2.29 -7.66 7.90
CA GLU A 64 -1.00 -8.35 7.99
C GLU A 64 -0.37 -8.57 6.62
N ASP A 65 -1.18 -8.70 5.57
CA ASP A 65 -0.64 -8.79 4.21
C ASP A 65 -0.06 -7.46 3.76
N ALA A 66 -0.73 -6.35 4.10
CA ALA A 66 -0.20 -5.02 3.79
C ALA A 66 1.11 -4.78 4.54
N ARG A 67 1.19 -5.23 5.78
CA ARG A 67 2.39 -5.10 6.58
C ARG A 67 3.53 -5.93 6.02
N ARG A 68 3.22 -7.15 5.60
CA ARG A 68 4.21 -8.05 5.00
C ARG A 68 4.76 -7.48 3.69
N LEU A 69 3.88 -6.88 2.89
CA LEU A 69 4.27 -6.23 1.64
C LEU A 69 5.20 -5.05 1.93
N THR A 70 4.85 -4.24 2.93
CA THR A 70 5.65 -3.10 3.32
C THR A 70 7.02 -3.53 3.83
N ASP A 71 7.06 -4.60 4.62
CA ASP A 71 8.32 -5.12 5.13
C ASP A 71 9.20 -5.63 3.99
N ALA A 72 8.60 -6.27 2.98
CA ALA A 72 9.35 -6.74 1.83
C ALA A 72 9.93 -5.58 1.04
N LEU A 73 9.17 -4.50 0.88
CA LEU A 73 9.69 -3.29 0.24
C LEU A 73 10.85 -2.70 1.03
N ALA A 74 10.70 -2.64 2.35
CA ALA A 74 11.73 -2.04 3.19
C ALA A 74 13.06 -2.80 3.13
N ARG A 75 13.02 -4.07 2.76
CA ARG A 75 14.23 -4.88 2.67
C ARG A 75 14.92 -4.78 1.31
N ARG A 76 14.32 -4.10 0.35
CA ARG A 76 14.95 -3.93 -0.96
C ARG A 76 16.08 -2.93 -0.84
N GLY A 77 17.17 -3.20 -1.53
CA GLY A 77 18.32 -2.31 -1.52
C GLY A 77 18.06 -0.97 -2.19
N ASP A 78 17.04 -0.91 -3.06
CA ASP A 78 16.70 0.31 -3.76
C ASP A 78 15.60 1.11 -3.05
N VAL A 79 15.19 0.72 -1.86
CA VAL A 79 14.17 1.40 -1.07
C VAL A 79 14.80 1.90 0.22
N ALA A 80 14.72 3.22 0.43
CA ALA A 80 15.29 3.84 1.62
C ALA A 80 14.41 3.65 2.85
N PHE A 81 13.08 3.71 2.64
CA PHE A 81 12.14 3.41 3.71
C PHE A 81 10.81 2.97 3.09
N ALA A 82 10.02 2.26 3.89
CA ALA A 82 8.65 1.93 3.55
C ALA A 82 7.83 1.91 4.82
N ALA A 83 6.58 2.37 4.74
CA ALA A 83 5.69 2.46 5.89
C ALA A 83 4.27 2.22 5.44
N VAL A 84 3.46 1.69 6.35
CA VAL A 84 2.05 1.45 6.09
C VAL A 84 1.22 2.05 7.21
N GLU A 85 0.08 2.61 6.82
CA GLU A 85 -0.89 3.14 7.76
C GLU A 85 -2.24 2.54 7.41
N HIS A 86 -2.92 1.98 8.39
CA HIS A 86 -4.23 1.36 8.19
C HIS A 86 -5.30 2.39 8.49
N VAL A 87 -6.21 2.56 7.55
CA VAL A 87 -7.28 3.55 7.66
C VAL A 87 -8.59 2.82 7.55
N ILE A 88 -9.49 3.06 8.49
CA ILE A 88 -10.81 2.47 8.49
C ILE A 88 -11.82 3.57 8.24
N TRP A 89 -12.52 3.47 7.12
CA TRP A 89 -13.55 4.42 6.78
C TRP A 89 -14.86 4.01 7.42
N ARG A 90 -15.55 4.98 8.00
CA ARG A 90 -16.85 4.76 8.57
C ARG A 90 -17.84 5.63 7.87
N ARG A 91 -18.88 5.01 7.37
CA ARG A 91 -19.92 5.76 6.75
C ARG A 91 -20.70 6.53 7.81
N GLY A 92 -21.08 7.77 7.49
CA GLY A 92 -21.85 8.58 8.40
C GLY A 92 -21.04 9.40 9.38
N GLN A 93 -19.74 9.35 9.24
CA GLN A 93 -18.87 10.15 10.11
C GLN A 93 -18.52 11.47 9.47
#